data_a89f775d66b60122aba1c58749235e75
#
_entry.id   a89f775d66b60122aba1c58749235e75
#
_cell.length_a   1.000
_cell.length_b   1.000
_cell.length_c   1.000
_cell.angle_alpha   90.00
_cell.angle_beta   90.00
_cell.angle_gamma   90.00
#
_symmetry.space_group_name_H-M   'P 1'
#
loop_
_entity.id
_entity.type
_entity.pdbx_description
1 polymer ?
#
loop_
_entity_poly.entity_id
_entity_poly.type
_entity_poly.pdbx_seq_one_letter_code
_entity_poly.pdbx_strand_id
1 'polypeptide(L)'
;MIIRRLALITFAAAGLATALPSAFAQTKWDLPAAYAASNFHTENLVQFAADVDKATAGKLKITVHANASLFKAPEIKRAVQGGQAQIGEILLANFSNEWPIYAADGLPFLADSYDEAGKLYKLQRPLLDKKLGEQGMMLLFAVPWPPQGIYAKKPINSAVDLKGIKWRAYSPSTARIAELVGAQPVTVQAAELS
;
A
#
# COMPACT_ATOMS: atom_id res chain seq x y z
N MET A 1 -27.52 -73.41 -36.69
CA MET A 1 -27.98 -73.25 -35.27
C MET A 1 -26.90 -72.70 -34.41
N ILE A 2 -26.42 -71.46 -34.73
CA ILE A 2 -25.42 -70.71 -34.00
C ILE A 2 -25.73 -69.22 -34.19
N ILE A 3 -26.74 -68.67 -33.59
CA ILE A 3 -26.98 -67.21 -33.47
C ILE A 3 -27.85 -67.02 -32.21
N ARG A 4 -27.22 -66.97 -31.05
CA ARG A 4 -27.89 -66.54 -29.81
C ARG A 4 -26.92 -66.53 -28.63
N ARG A 5 -25.79 -65.80 -28.68
CA ARG A 5 -24.99 -65.50 -27.48
C ARG A 5 -24.04 -64.31 -27.70
N LEU A 6 -24.57 -63.21 -28.25
CA LEU A 6 -23.75 -61.94 -28.29
C LEU A 6 -24.67 -60.74 -28.09
N ALA A 7 -25.26 -60.63 -26.92
CA ALA A 7 -26.04 -59.44 -26.56
C ALA A 7 -26.17 -59.30 -25.02
N LEU A 8 -25.11 -59.21 -24.29
CA LEU A 8 -25.17 -58.94 -22.84
C LEU A 8 -23.84 -58.40 -22.25
N ILE A 9 -23.04 -57.65 -23.02
CA ILE A 9 -21.88 -56.93 -22.47
C ILE A 9 -21.81 -55.52 -23.07
N THR A 10 -22.85 -54.72 -22.91
CA THR A 10 -22.81 -53.32 -23.31
C THR A 10 -23.72 -52.45 -22.43
N PHE A 11 -23.65 -52.63 -21.10
CA PHE A 11 -24.39 -51.74 -20.19
C PHE A 11 -23.73 -51.67 -18.80
N ALA A 12 -22.46 -51.26 -18.72
CA ALA A 12 -21.80 -50.98 -17.44
C ALA A 12 -20.63 -49.98 -17.57
N ALA A 13 -20.74 -49.00 -18.49
CA ALA A 13 -19.71 -47.99 -18.66
C ALA A 13 -20.26 -46.53 -18.67
N ALA A 14 -21.44 -46.34 -18.08
CA ALA A 14 -22.07 -45.01 -18.04
C ALA A 14 -22.42 -44.67 -16.59
N GLY A 15 -21.43 -44.34 -15.75
CA GLY A 15 -21.72 -44.03 -14.34
C GLY A 15 -20.59 -43.50 -13.51
N LEU A 16 -19.42 -43.13 -14.06
CA LEU A 16 -18.39 -42.40 -13.34
C LEU A 16 -18.15 -41.03 -13.97
N ALA A 17 -19.20 -40.19 -14.00
CA ALA A 17 -19.01 -38.77 -14.08
C ALA A 17 -18.38 -38.35 -12.75
N THR A 18 -17.05 -38.45 -12.65
CA THR A 18 -16.27 -37.89 -11.55
C THR A 18 -16.59 -36.40 -11.52
N ALA A 19 -17.34 -35.97 -10.51
CA ALA A 19 -17.43 -34.56 -10.12
C ALA A 19 -15.99 -34.09 -9.84
N LEU A 20 -15.31 -33.61 -10.87
CA LEU A 20 -14.07 -32.88 -10.69
C LEU A 20 -14.40 -31.71 -9.77
N PRO A 21 -13.78 -31.60 -8.59
CA PRO A 21 -13.95 -30.41 -7.80
C PRO A 21 -13.56 -29.24 -8.69
N SER A 22 -14.46 -28.30 -8.90
CA SER A 22 -14.14 -27.05 -9.57
C SER A 22 -13.00 -26.44 -8.80
N ALA A 23 -11.78 -26.59 -9.31
CA ALA A 23 -10.61 -25.90 -8.76
C ALA A 23 -10.89 -24.42 -8.98
N PHE A 24 -11.44 -23.74 -7.98
CA PHE A 24 -11.56 -22.29 -8.00
C PHE A 24 -10.14 -21.77 -8.16
N ALA A 25 -9.85 -21.21 -9.33
CA ALA A 25 -8.55 -20.60 -9.59
C ALA A 25 -8.29 -19.54 -8.50
N GLN A 26 -7.23 -19.71 -7.74
CA GLN A 26 -6.81 -18.72 -6.73
C GLN A 26 -6.51 -17.40 -7.41
N THR A 27 -7.20 -16.35 -7.01
CA THR A 27 -6.89 -14.98 -7.44
C THR A 27 -5.62 -14.51 -6.73
N LYS A 28 -4.69 -13.95 -7.48
CA LYS A 28 -3.43 -13.44 -6.93
C LYS A 28 -3.35 -11.93 -7.16
N TRP A 29 -2.98 -11.22 -6.12
CA TRP A 29 -2.74 -9.79 -6.15
C TRP A 29 -1.32 -9.47 -5.71
N ASP A 30 -0.72 -8.48 -6.33
CA ASP A 30 0.56 -7.91 -5.96
C ASP A 30 0.34 -6.59 -5.24
N LEU A 31 0.98 -6.47 -4.04
CA LEU A 31 0.92 -5.31 -3.17
C LEU A 31 2.31 -4.69 -3.05
N PRO A 32 2.71 -3.75 -3.92
CA PRO A 32 3.93 -3.00 -3.74
C PRO A 32 3.86 -2.10 -2.51
N ALA A 33 4.93 -2.12 -1.72
CA ALA A 33 5.16 -1.29 -0.54
C ALA A 33 6.58 -0.72 -0.57
N ALA A 34 6.71 0.56 -0.24
CA ALA A 34 7.98 1.27 -0.37
C ALA A 34 8.92 1.07 0.82
N TYR A 35 8.42 0.62 1.96
CA TYR A 35 9.18 0.51 3.20
C TYR A 35 9.86 -0.85 3.36
N ALA A 36 10.88 -0.89 4.23
CA ALA A 36 11.57 -2.12 4.59
C ALA A 36 10.62 -3.16 5.18
N ALA A 37 10.95 -4.44 5.05
CA ALA A 37 10.14 -5.52 5.61
C ALA A 37 9.94 -5.42 7.14
N SER A 38 10.92 -4.85 7.85
CA SER A 38 10.88 -4.61 9.29
C SER A 38 10.15 -3.32 9.70
N ASN A 39 9.60 -2.57 8.74
CA ASN A 39 8.82 -1.38 9.04
C ASN A 39 7.40 -1.78 9.44
N PHE A 40 6.85 -1.17 10.49
CA PHE A 40 5.53 -1.52 11.01
C PHE A 40 4.38 -1.39 10.00
N HIS A 41 4.49 -0.47 9.02
CA HIS A 41 3.53 -0.40 7.91
C HIS A 41 3.59 -1.66 7.06
N THR A 42 4.79 -2.13 6.71
CA THR A 42 4.96 -3.35 5.92
C THR A 42 4.51 -4.58 6.69
N GLU A 43 4.83 -4.67 8.00
CA GLU A 43 4.35 -5.75 8.87
C GLU A 43 2.82 -5.79 8.94
N ASN A 44 2.18 -4.63 9.04
CA ASN A 44 0.71 -4.51 8.98
C ASN A 44 0.14 -5.00 7.65
N LEU A 45 0.80 -4.70 6.53
CA LEU A 45 0.37 -5.20 5.21
C LEU A 45 0.52 -6.72 5.08
N VAL A 46 1.58 -7.30 5.65
CA VAL A 46 1.76 -8.76 5.70
C VAL A 46 0.65 -9.41 6.52
N GLN A 47 0.32 -8.84 7.68
CA GLN A 47 -0.80 -9.32 8.49
C GLN A 47 -2.14 -9.18 7.75
N PHE A 48 -2.40 -8.05 7.11
CA PHE A 48 -3.58 -7.83 6.28
C PHE A 48 -3.69 -8.89 5.17
N ALA A 49 -2.59 -9.18 4.46
CA ALA A 49 -2.58 -10.21 3.41
C ALA A 49 -2.91 -11.61 3.96
N ALA A 50 -2.40 -11.95 5.14
CA ALA A 50 -2.69 -13.22 5.82
C ALA A 50 -4.16 -13.30 6.27
N ASP A 51 -4.72 -12.21 6.79
CA ASP A 51 -6.12 -12.13 7.21
C ASP A 51 -7.08 -12.26 6.02
N VAL A 52 -6.75 -11.64 4.87
CA VAL A 52 -7.51 -11.79 3.63
C VAL A 52 -7.45 -13.22 3.11
N ASP A 53 -6.28 -13.85 3.09
CA ASP A 53 -6.13 -15.25 2.67
C ASP A 53 -7.03 -16.16 3.52
N LYS A 54 -6.98 -16.02 4.84
CA LYS A 54 -7.83 -16.74 5.79
C LYS A 54 -9.33 -16.44 5.57
N ALA A 55 -9.71 -15.18 5.47
CA ALA A 55 -11.11 -14.76 5.34
C ALA A 55 -11.73 -15.24 4.02
N THR A 56 -10.93 -15.36 2.96
CA THR A 56 -11.36 -15.85 1.65
C THR A 56 -11.20 -17.36 1.49
N ALA A 57 -10.77 -18.07 2.54
CA ALA A 57 -10.46 -19.50 2.47
C ALA A 57 -9.50 -19.84 1.29
N GLY A 58 -8.45 -19.02 1.11
CA GLY A 58 -7.43 -19.19 0.09
C GLY A 58 -7.82 -18.74 -1.33
N LYS A 59 -9.00 -18.16 -1.52
CA LYS A 59 -9.46 -17.72 -2.85
C LYS A 59 -8.73 -16.46 -3.36
N LEU A 60 -8.32 -15.59 -2.45
CA LEU A 60 -7.53 -14.40 -2.78
C LEU A 60 -6.22 -14.43 -2.00
N LYS A 61 -5.10 -14.45 -2.72
CA LYS A 61 -3.75 -14.37 -2.16
C LYS A 61 -3.09 -13.05 -2.54
N ILE A 62 -2.65 -12.31 -1.53
CA ILE A 62 -1.93 -11.05 -1.71
C ILE A 62 -0.45 -11.27 -1.41
N THR A 63 0.42 -10.90 -2.35
CA THR A 63 1.87 -10.92 -2.17
C THR A 63 2.35 -9.52 -1.86
N VAL A 64 2.95 -9.29 -0.70
CA VAL A 64 3.53 -7.99 -0.32
C VAL A 64 4.96 -7.90 -0.85
N HIS A 65 5.23 -6.86 -1.65
CA HIS A 65 6.54 -6.56 -2.22
C HIS A 65 7.16 -5.38 -1.47
N ALA A 66 7.86 -5.69 -0.38
CA ALA A 66 8.54 -4.70 0.45
C ALA A 66 9.77 -4.06 -0.23
N ASN A 67 10.35 -3.04 0.41
CA ASN A 67 11.61 -2.41 -0.02
C ASN A 67 11.57 -1.78 -1.42
N ALA A 68 10.41 -1.32 -1.87
CA ALA A 68 10.24 -0.82 -3.24
C ALA A 68 10.71 -1.82 -4.31
N SER A 69 10.62 -3.14 -4.03
CA SER A 69 11.16 -4.20 -4.91
C SER A 69 10.36 -4.37 -6.19
N LEU A 70 9.08 -4.03 -6.22
CA LEU A 70 8.24 -4.10 -7.42
C LEU A 70 8.10 -2.73 -8.10
N PHE A 71 7.79 -1.68 -7.33
CA PHE A 71 7.71 -0.30 -7.79
C PHE A 71 8.29 0.65 -6.73
N LYS A 72 8.92 1.74 -7.17
CA LYS A 72 9.37 2.81 -6.27
C LYS A 72 8.17 3.60 -5.73
N ALA A 73 8.32 4.22 -4.54
CA ALA A 73 7.24 4.94 -3.88
C ALA A 73 6.44 5.89 -4.79
N PRO A 74 7.05 6.73 -5.65
CA PRO A 74 6.29 7.62 -6.53
C PRO A 74 5.52 6.90 -7.66
N GLU A 75 5.86 5.64 -7.94
CA GLU A 75 5.31 4.87 -9.05
C GLU A 75 4.09 4.04 -8.64
N ILE A 76 3.98 3.68 -7.34
CA ILE A 76 2.97 2.73 -6.83
C ILE A 76 1.54 3.20 -7.17
N LYS A 77 1.21 4.46 -6.92
CA LYS A 77 -0.12 5.00 -7.22
C LYS A 77 -0.49 4.83 -8.69
N ARG A 78 0.44 5.16 -9.60
CA ARG A 78 0.24 5.02 -11.04
C ARG A 78 0.14 3.56 -11.46
N ALA A 79 0.93 2.67 -10.84
CA ALA A 79 0.89 1.24 -11.11
C ALA A 79 -0.48 0.63 -10.75
N VAL A 80 -1.07 1.02 -9.62
CA VAL A 80 -2.43 0.61 -9.23
C VAL A 80 -3.47 1.21 -10.18
N GLN A 81 -3.38 2.50 -10.46
CA GLN A 81 -4.30 3.19 -11.36
C GLN A 81 -4.28 2.61 -12.79
N GLY A 82 -3.10 2.18 -13.25
CA GLY A 82 -2.90 1.55 -14.57
C GLY A 82 -3.13 0.03 -14.59
N GLY A 83 -3.54 -0.59 -13.48
CA GLY A 83 -3.79 -2.04 -13.39
C GLY A 83 -2.53 -2.90 -13.42
N GLN A 84 -1.34 -2.32 -13.24
CA GLN A 84 -0.06 -3.06 -13.13
C GLN A 84 0.12 -3.73 -11.76
N ALA A 85 -0.60 -3.23 -10.75
CA ALA A 85 -0.79 -3.86 -9.46
C ALA A 85 -2.26 -3.70 -9.05
N GLN A 86 -2.80 -4.66 -8.32
CA GLN A 86 -4.21 -4.66 -7.93
C GLN A 86 -4.48 -3.82 -6.69
N ILE A 87 -3.46 -3.68 -5.85
CA ILE A 87 -3.47 -2.97 -4.58
C ILE A 87 -2.08 -2.35 -4.36
N GLY A 88 -1.95 -1.34 -3.51
CA GLY A 88 -0.65 -0.73 -3.21
C GLY A 88 -0.71 0.12 -1.96
N GLU A 89 0.43 0.35 -1.34
CA GLU A 89 0.60 1.23 -0.18
C GLU A 89 1.34 2.49 -0.62
N ILE A 90 0.81 3.65 -0.27
CA ILE A 90 1.40 4.96 -0.59
C ILE A 90 1.38 5.89 0.62
N LEU A 91 2.37 6.77 0.71
CA LEU A 91 2.31 7.94 1.57
C LEU A 91 1.56 9.06 0.84
N LEU A 92 0.36 9.41 1.29
CA LEU A 92 -0.49 10.41 0.63
C LEU A 92 0.20 11.75 0.43
N ALA A 93 0.98 12.22 1.42
CA ALA A 93 1.70 13.48 1.36
C ALA A 93 2.65 13.62 0.15
N ASN A 94 3.11 12.51 -0.44
CA ASN A 94 3.93 12.53 -1.66
C ASN A 94 3.17 13.04 -2.89
N PHE A 95 1.84 13.05 -2.83
CA PHE A 95 0.96 13.45 -3.93
C PHE A 95 0.23 14.77 -3.66
N SER A 96 0.73 15.57 -2.71
CA SER A 96 0.13 16.87 -2.34
C SER A 96 0.13 17.89 -3.48
N ASN A 97 1.01 17.73 -4.46
CA ASN A 97 1.00 18.53 -5.70
C ASN A 97 -0.20 18.23 -6.63
N GLU A 98 -0.78 17.03 -6.54
CA GLU A 98 -2.00 16.68 -7.25
C GLU A 98 -3.25 17.23 -6.52
N TRP A 99 -3.22 17.21 -5.20
CA TRP A 99 -4.31 17.68 -4.37
C TRP A 99 -3.82 17.97 -2.94
N PRO A 100 -3.89 19.23 -2.47
CA PRO A 100 -3.31 19.63 -1.17
C PRO A 100 -3.87 18.85 0.03
N ILE A 101 -5.13 18.35 -0.03
CA ILE A 101 -5.74 17.58 1.05
C ILE A 101 -4.96 16.27 1.35
N TYR A 102 -4.20 15.74 0.40
CA TYR A 102 -3.33 14.58 0.63
C TYR A 102 -2.23 14.84 1.68
N ALA A 103 -1.91 16.09 1.98
CA ALA A 103 -0.92 16.47 2.98
C ALA A 103 -1.53 17.20 4.20
N ALA A 104 -2.83 17.12 4.42
CA ALA A 104 -3.46 17.84 5.53
C ALA A 104 -2.96 17.37 6.91
N ASP A 105 -2.65 16.08 7.06
CA ASP A 105 -2.05 15.49 8.27
C ASP A 105 -0.59 15.90 8.48
N GLY A 106 0.06 16.42 7.45
CA GLY A 106 1.42 16.95 7.51
C GLY A 106 1.51 18.44 7.86
N LEU A 107 0.38 19.12 8.12
CA LEU A 107 0.40 20.50 8.57
C LEU A 107 0.91 20.57 10.02
N PRO A 108 1.97 21.35 10.30
CA PRO A 108 2.53 21.45 11.65
C PRO A 108 1.44 21.82 12.67
N PHE A 109 1.41 21.11 13.80
CA PHE A 109 0.53 21.37 14.95
C PHE A 109 -0.98 21.20 14.68
N LEU A 110 -1.39 20.65 13.52
CA LEU A 110 -2.80 20.38 13.25
C LEU A 110 -3.29 19.11 13.95
N ALA A 111 -2.46 18.07 13.99
CA ALA A 111 -2.71 16.83 14.70
C ALA A 111 -1.40 16.33 15.30
N ASP A 112 -1.23 16.40 16.61
CA ASP A 112 -0.01 16.04 17.32
C ASP A 112 -0.15 14.75 18.15
N SER A 113 -1.31 14.11 18.07
CA SER A 113 -1.63 12.84 18.72
C SER A 113 -2.36 11.89 17.78
N TYR A 114 -2.35 10.59 18.07
CA TYR A 114 -3.14 9.60 17.33
C TYR A 114 -4.64 9.85 17.40
N ASP A 115 -5.13 10.39 18.51
CA ASP A 115 -6.56 10.73 18.67
C ASP A 115 -6.95 11.87 17.71
N GLU A 116 -6.13 12.88 17.59
CA GLU A 116 -6.34 14.00 16.67
C GLU A 116 -6.16 13.57 15.22
N ALA A 117 -5.14 12.77 14.91
CA ALA A 117 -4.97 12.16 13.60
C ALA A 117 -6.19 11.32 13.20
N GLY A 118 -6.77 10.58 14.15
CA GLY A 118 -7.99 9.79 13.94
C GLY A 118 -9.22 10.68 13.66
N LYS A 119 -9.36 11.83 14.36
CA LYS A 119 -10.43 12.80 14.09
C LYS A 119 -10.26 13.45 12.72
N LEU A 120 -9.03 13.86 12.38
CA LEU A 120 -8.70 14.45 11.08
C LEU A 120 -9.00 13.44 9.96
N TYR A 121 -8.57 12.20 10.11
CA TYR A 121 -8.82 11.14 9.12
C TYR A 121 -10.32 10.88 8.89
N LYS A 122 -11.14 10.88 9.93
CA LYS A 122 -12.59 10.75 9.79
C LYS A 122 -13.20 11.85 8.91
N LEU A 123 -12.67 13.08 9.00
CA LEU A 123 -13.11 14.19 8.15
C LEU A 123 -12.54 14.10 6.73
N GLN A 124 -11.30 13.63 6.59
CA GLN A 124 -10.66 13.47 5.28
C GLN A 124 -11.21 12.27 4.48
N ARG A 125 -11.60 11.19 5.16
CA ARG A 125 -11.97 9.92 4.53
C ARG A 125 -12.99 10.06 3.39
N PRO A 126 -14.12 10.76 3.53
CA PRO A 126 -15.08 10.93 2.43
C PRO A 126 -14.50 11.69 1.24
N LEU A 127 -13.61 12.65 1.51
CA LEU A 127 -12.93 13.42 0.47
C LEU A 127 -11.91 12.57 -0.29
N LEU A 128 -11.16 11.74 0.44
CA LEU A 128 -10.19 10.80 -0.13
C LEU A 128 -10.88 9.73 -0.97
N ASP A 129 -11.98 9.14 -0.47
CA ASP A 129 -12.78 8.15 -1.19
C ASP A 129 -13.29 8.71 -2.52
N LYS A 130 -13.82 9.94 -2.50
CA LYS A 130 -14.28 10.62 -3.71
C LYS A 130 -13.12 10.85 -4.69
N LYS A 131 -12.00 11.44 -4.20
CA LYS A 131 -10.87 11.82 -5.05
C LYS A 131 -10.18 10.62 -5.68
N LEU A 132 -9.99 9.54 -4.92
CA LEU A 132 -9.41 8.30 -5.42
C LEU A 132 -10.39 7.57 -6.35
N GLY A 133 -11.69 7.59 -6.04
CA GLY A 133 -12.74 7.04 -6.90
C GLY A 133 -12.79 7.70 -8.29
N GLU A 134 -12.64 9.03 -8.37
CA GLU A 134 -12.52 9.77 -9.63
C GLU A 134 -11.31 9.33 -10.47
N GLN A 135 -10.31 8.72 -9.81
CA GLN A 135 -9.09 8.18 -10.43
C GLN A 135 -9.15 6.66 -10.67
N GLY A 136 -10.31 6.03 -10.48
CA GLY A 136 -10.51 4.59 -10.67
C GLY A 136 -9.93 3.72 -9.55
N MET A 137 -9.68 4.30 -8.38
CA MET A 137 -9.11 3.62 -7.21
C MET A 137 -10.07 3.65 -6.02
N MET A 138 -9.87 2.74 -5.07
CA MET A 138 -10.62 2.66 -3.82
C MET A 138 -9.66 2.71 -2.64
N LEU A 139 -9.97 3.54 -1.64
CA LEU A 139 -9.24 3.55 -0.38
C LEU A 139 -9.75 2.44 0.53
N LEU A 140 -8.93 1.48 0.87
CA LEU A 140 -9.28 0.41 1.81
C LEU A 140 -9.17 0.91 3.26
N PHE A 141 -7.99 1.29 3.68
CA PHE A 141 -7.71 1.83 5.01
C PHE A 141 -6.47 2.73 4.98
N ALA A 142 -6.22 3.44 6.06
CA ALA A 142 -5.00 4.20 6.28
C ALA A 142 -4.42 3.88 7.67
N VAL A 143 -3.10 3.95 7.78
CA VAL A 143 -2.35 3.76 9.03
C VAL A 143 -1.54 5.03 9.27
N PRO A 144 -1.71 5.73 10.40
CA PRO A 144 -0.99 6.95 10.68
C PRO A 144 0.48 6.66 11.04
N TRP A 145 1.37 7.56 10.64
CA TRP A 145 2.72 7.64 11.19
C TRP A 145 2.67 8.28 12.58
N PRO A 146 3.65 7.98 13.46
CA PRO A 146 3.84 8.77 14.66
C PRO A 146 4.22 10.22 14.31
N PRO A 147 4.11 11.16 15.25
CA PRO A 147 4.56 12.54 15.07
C PRO A 147 6.00 12.59 14.55
N GLN A 148 6.23 13.39 13.52
CA GLN A 148 7.52 13.46 12.85
C GLN A 148 8.49 14.40 13.60
N GLY A 149 9.67 13.89 13.93
CA GLY A 149 10.76 14.66 14.51
C GLY A 149 11.86 15.01 13.50
N ILE A 150 12.76 15.90 13.92
CA ILE A 150 14.02 16.18 13.21
C ILE A 150 15.14 15.36 13.84
N TYR A 151 15.77 14.51 13.03
CA TYR A 151 16.89 13.68 13.45
C TYR A 151 18.18 14.25 12.88
N ALA A 152 19.16 14.54 13.74
CA ALA A 152 20.44 15.12 13.34
C ALA A 152 21.61 14.47 14.09
N LYS A 153 22.79 14.44 13.46
CA LYS A 153 24.04 13.94 14.09
C LYS A 153 24.67 14.94 15.06
N LYS A 154 24.20 16.18 15.08
CA LYS A 154 24.67 17.26 15.97
C LYS A 154 23.48 17.90 16.68
N PRO A 155 23.67 18.53 17.83
CA PRO A 155 22.61 19.30 18.48
C PRO A 155 22.07 20.40 17.55
N ILE A 156 20.76 20.55 17.55
CA ILE A 156 20.01 21.62 16.87
C ILE A 156 19.27 22.39 17.97
N ASN A 157 19.69 23.60 18.24
CA ASN A 157 19.12 24.45 19.29
C ASN A 157 18.13 25.49 18.73
N SER A 158 18.27 25.80 17.45
CA SER A 158 17.42 26.77 16.76
C SER A 158 17.34 26.49 15.25
N ALA A 159 16.42 27.15 14.56
CA ALA A 159 16.27 27.04 13.10
C ALA A 159 17.53 27.52 12.35
N VAL A 160 18.33 28.42 12.95
CA VAL A 160 19.58 28.93 12.35
C VAL A 160 20.60 27.81 12.19
N ASP A 161 20.62 26.84 13.09
CA ASP A 161 21.55 25.70 13.04
C ASP A 161 21.29 24.76 11.84
N LEU A 162 20.13 24.90 11.19
CA LEU A 162 19.75 24.14 10.01
C LEU A 162 20.23 24.78 8.70
N LYS A 163 20.70 26.04 8.74
CA LYS A 163 21.13 26.75 7.54
C LYS A 163 22.29 26.03 6.84
N GLY A 164 22.11 25.79 5.53
CA GLY A 164 23.13 25.19 4.67
C GLY A 164 23.32 23.68 4.84
N ILE A 165 22.66 23.03 5.82
CA ILE A 165 22.76 21.56 5.96
C ILE A 165 21.87 20.85 4.93
N LYS A 166 22.27 19.65 4.54
CA LYS A 166 21.44 18.75 3.76
C LYS A 166 20.35 18.17 4.65
N TRP A 167 19.10 18.34 4.21
CA TRP A 167 17.90 17.83 4.90
C TRP A 167 17.16 16.86 4.00
N ARG A 168 16.93 15.65 4.49
CA ARG A 168 16.07 14.70 3.76
C ARG A 168 14.64 15.22 3.69
N ALA A 169 14.16 15.50 2.50
CA ALA A 169 12.76 15.83 2.25
C ALA A 169 12.07 14.61 1.63
N TYR A 170 10.98 14.15 2.25
CA TYR A 170 10.19 13.02 1.76
C TYR A 170 8.86 13.45 1.13
N SER A 171 8.52 14.74 1.23
CA SER A 171 7.31 15.32 0.65
C SER A 171 7.56 16.76 0.21
N PRO A 172 6.70 17.34 -0.66
CA PRO A 172 6.78 18.76 -1.00
C PRO A 172 6.76 19.69 0.21
N SER A 173 5.94 19.38 1.23
CA SER A 173 5.87 20.17 2.46
C SER A 173 7.18 20.16 3.25
N THR A 174 7.82 19.00 3.40
CA THR A 174 9.11 18.91 4.11
C THR A 174 10.25 19.57 3.33
N ALA A 175 10.20 19.55 2.00
CA ALA A 175 11.13 20.31 1.17
C ALA A 175 10.96 21.82 1.41
N ARG A 176 9.71 22.29 1.45
CA ARG A 176 9.42 23.71 1.71
C ARG A 176 9.86 24.16 3.10
N ILE A 177 9.67 23.33 4.13
CA ILE A 177 10.19 23.63 5.49
C ILE A 177 11.71 23.76 5.46
N ALA A 178 12.41 22.83 4.80
CA ALA A 178 13.88 22.90 4.67
C ALA A 178 14.33 24.21 4.01
N GLU A 179 13.69 24.62 2.91
CA GLU A 179 13.98 25.90 2.24
C GLU A 179 13.76 27.11 3.17
N LEU A 180 12.64 27.14 3.91
CA LEU A 180 12.32 28.25 4.82
C LEU A 180 13.33 28.46 5.94
N VAL A 181 13.98 27.38 6.41
CA VAL A 181 15.06 27.47 7.41
C VAL A 181 16.45 27.58 6.77
N GLY A 182 16.54 27.70 5.45
CA GLY A 182 17.80 27.82 4.72
C GLY A 182 18.60 26.53 4.63
N ALA A 183 18.00 25.37 4.89
CA ALA A 183 18.57 24.06 4.64
C ALA A 183 18.47 23.69 3.15
N GLN A 184 19.21 22.68 2.73
CA GLN A 184 19.21 22.15 1.36
C GLN A 184 18.39 20.87 1.31
N PRO A 185 17.14 20.89 0.77
CA PRO A 185 16.33 19.69 0.67
C PRO A 185 16.97 18.70 -0.32
N VAL A 186 17.04 17.44 0.09
CA VAL A 186 17.49 16.32 -0.76
C VAL A 186 16.46 15.20 -0.67
N THR A 187 16.08 14.65 -1.82
CA THR A 187 15.16 13.50 -1.86
C THR A 187 15.96 12.21 -1.68
N VAL A 188 15.63 11.45 -0.62
CA VAL A 188 16.15 10.11 -0.37
C VAL A 188 14.96 9.21 -0.13
N GLN A 189 14.86 8.12 -0.89
CA GLN A 189 13.75 7.18 -0.76
C GLN A 189 13.83 6.43 0.58
N ALA A 190 12.66 5.98 1.09
CA ALA A 190 12.62 5.26 2.37
C ALA A 190 13.46 3.98 2.34
N ALA A 191 13.48 3.27 1.21
CA ALA A 191 14.28 2.06 1.03
C ALA A 191 15.81 2.31 1.01
N GLU A 192 16.25 3.56 0.86
CA GLU A 192 17.67 3.96 0.83
C GLU A 192 18.18 4.45 2.20
N LEU A 193 17.32 4.45 3.21
CA LEU A 193 17.69 4.82 4.57
C LEU A 193 18.26 3.60 5.29
N SER A 194 19.51 3.72 5.73
CA SER A 194 20.21 2.73 6.56
C SER A 194 20.26 3.18 8.03
#